data_338063e90184da511745276ba7472e58
#
_entry.id   338063e90184da511745276ba7472e58
#
_cell.length_a   1.000
_cell.length_b   1.000
_cell.length_c   1.000
_cell.angle_alpha   90.00
_cell.angle_beta   90.00
_cell.angle_gamma   90.00
#
_symmetry.space_group_name_H-M   'P 1'
#
loop_
_entity.id
_entity.type
_entity.pdbx_description
1 polymer ?
#
loop_
_entity_poly.entity_id
_entity_poly.type
_entity_poly.pdbx_seq_one_letter_code
_entity_poly.pdbx_strand_id
1 'polypeptide(L)'
;MIRVPAGSFTMGSPESEDGHRVWERRREVTFVNDFYLGKSPVTQDQYEAVTGTNPTDHEQIGDAPVDSVDWNWANEYCRKLTKLDREAGVLPDNWEYRLPTEAEWEYACRAGSSEPRHGQPQDVAWHHDNADEKPHAVGQKTPNPWGFHDMLGNVWEWCQDWFYGNCRSVRGGSYFNSARFCRSAQRWGWDPNGRGRYCGFRLLAAATGSFDLSPPIDDFPTQERPPSIYDAIDTNDFDLALRVITADPAAIESVDGIPPPLHDCIYGDRPEWLEWLLDHGADIERLNQDYGSTPLRCAVIRRQKRAIRTLVKRGADATRAMDRAQRGLAGDFEDDPRLDREGYREIVELLRELDIGSRQ
;
A
#
# COMPACT_ATOMS: atom_id res chain seq x y z
N MET A 1 12.27 -21.41 -2.74
CA MET A 1 11.16 -21.09 -3.68
C MET A 1 10.21 -22.29 -3.78
N ILE A 2 8.94 -22.05 -4.11
CA ILE A 2 7.91 -23.07 -4.30
C ILE A 2 7.51 -23.09 -5.78
N ARG A 3 7.40 -24.32 -6.35
CA ARG A 3 6.90 -24.49 -7.72
C ARG A 3 5.42 -24.21 -7.78
N VAL A 4 5.02 -23.36 -8.69
CA VAL A 4 3.61 -23.05 -9.03
C VAL A 4 3.31 -23.76 -10.36
N PRO A 5 2.36 -24.70 -10.38
CA PRO A 5 2.06 -25.45 -11.61
C PRO A 5 1.31 -24.58 -12.62
N ALA A 6 1.47 -24.88 -13.90
CA ALA A 6 0.60 -24.39 -14.96
C ALA A 6 -0.86 -24.66 -14.61
N GLY A 7 -1.77 -23.79 -15.03
CA GLY A 7 -3.19 -23.91 -14.72
C GLY A 7 -3.95 -22.63 -14.96
N SER A 8 -5.25 -22.63 -14.63
CA SER A 8 -6.14 -21.48 -14.83
C SER A 8 -6.81 -21.09 -13.52
N PHE A 9 -7.13 -19.81 -13.38
CA PHE A 9 -7.90 -19.28 -12.25
C PHE A 9 -8.66 -18.03 -12.65
N THR A 10 -9.66 -17.69 -11.86
CA THR A 10 -10.36 -16.41 -11.98
C THR A 10 -9.64 -15.37 -11.12
N MET A 11 -8.94 -14.42 -11.75
CA MET A 11 -8.33 -13.27 -11.08
C MET A 11 -9.40 -12.24 -10.71
N GLY A 12 -9.18 -11.47 -9.66
CA GLY A 12 -10.09 -10.41 -9.21
C GLY A 12 -11.14 -10.91 -8.21
N SER A 13 -12.07 -10.05 -7.83
CA SER A 13 -13.11 -10.34 -6.84
C SER A 13 -14.52 -10.03 -7.37
N PRO A 14 -15.57 -10.70 -6.85
CA PRO A 14 -16.94 -10.33 -7.18
C PRO A 14 -17.33 -9.02 -6.47
N GLU A 15 -18.25 -8.25 -7.05
CA GLU A 15 -18.76 -7.00 -6.46
C GLU A 15 -19.37 -7.19 -5.05
N SER A 16 -19.82 -8.41 -4.74
CA SER A 16 -20.36 -8.76 -3.43
C SER A 16 -19.29 -9.06 -2.37
N GLU A 17 -18.01 -9.11 -2.73
CA GLU A 17 -16.93 -9.36 -1.77
C GLU A 17 -16.71 -8.12 -0.88
N ASP A 18 -16.70 -8.32 0.45
CA ASP A 18 -16.39 -7.22 1.35
C ASP A 18 -14.99 -6.67 1.09
N GLY A 19 -14.93 -5.38 0.79
CA GLY A 19 -13.71 -4.70 0.41
C GLY A 19 -13.39 -4.75 -1.09
N HIS A 20 -14.26 -5.30 -1.94
CA HIS A 20 -14.14 -5.22 -3.40
C HIS A 20 -13.88 -3.79 -3.89
N ARG A 21 -13.08 -3.67 -4.92
CA ARG A 21 -12.76 -2.42 -5.63
C ARG A 21 -13.09 -2.55 -7.10
N VAL A 22 -13.55 -1.47 -7.72
CA VAL A 22 -13.93 -1.43 -9.15
C VAL A 22 -12.81 -1.89 -10.10
N TRP A 23 -11.57 -1.81 -9.69
CA TRP A 23 -10.39 -2.28 -10.43
C TRP A 23 -10.01 -3.73 -10.16
N GLU A 24 -10.75 -4.46 -9.32
CA GLU A 24 -10.58 -5.89 -9.06
C GLU A 24 -11.48 -6.75 -9.97
N ARG A 25 -11.60 -6.37 -11.24
CA ARG A 25 -12.49 -7.04 -12.21
C ARG A 25 -12.12 -8.50 -12.36
N ARG A 26 -13.15 -9.35 -12.37
CA ARG A 26 -12.99 -10.78 -12.59
C ARG A 26 -12.62 -11.07 -14.04
N ARG A 27 -11.58 -11.90 -14.22
CA ARG A 27 -11.15 -12.40 -15.52
C ARG A 27 -10.47 -13.76 -15.38
N GLU A 28 -10.59 -14.59 -16.42
CA GLU A 28 -9.87 -15.86 -16.48
C GLU A 28 -8.43 -15.62 -16.92
N VAL A 29 -7.50 -16.25 -16.19
CA VAL A 29 -6.05 -16.23 -16.48
C VAL A 29 -5.58 -17.66 -16.58
N THR A 30 -4.77 -17.97 -17.61
CA THR A 30 -4.18 -19.29 -17.83
C THR A 30 -2.67 -19.18 -17.92
N PHE A 31 -1.97 -19.93 -17.09
CA PHE A 31 -0.53 -20.14 -17.18
C PHE A 31 -0.23 -21.44 -17.93
N VAL A 32 0.50 -21.34 -19.03
CA VAL A 32 0.87 -22.50 -19.85
C VAL A 32 2.17 -23.17 -19.39
N ASN A 33 2.95 -22.47 -18.57
CA ASN A 33 4.22 -22.95 -18.00
C ASN A 33 4.21 -22.85 -16.49
N ASP A 34 4.94 -23.73 -15.84
CA ASP A 34 5.26 -23.62 -14.43
C ASP A 34 6.23 -22.47 -14.18
N PHE A 35 6.16 -21.92 -12.98
CA PHE A 35 7.15 -20.95 -12.47
C PHE A 35 7.46 -21.24 -11.01
N TYR A 36 8.46 -20.59 -10.44
CA TYR A 36 8.79 -20.71 -9.03
C TYR A 36 8.63 -19.34 -8.36
N LEU A 37 7.95 -19.32 -7.23
CA LEU A 37 7.73 -18.09 -6.45
C LEU A 37 8.42 -18.21 -5.09
N GLY A 38 8.92 -17.11 -4.55
CA GLY A 38 9.47 -17.03 -3.20
C GLY A 38 8.46 -17.51 -2.17
N LYS A 39 8.86 -18.40 -1.26
CA LYS A 39 8.01 -18.92 -0.19
C LYS A 39 7.44 -17.79 0.69
N SER A 40 8.24 -16.76 0.89
CA SER A 40 7.95 -15.54 1.65
C SER A 40 8.48 -14.31 0.89
N PRO A 41 8.19 -13.09 1.32
CA PRO A 41 8.90 -11.90 0.88
C PRO A 41 10.41 -12.04 1.06
N VAL A 42 11.20 -11.30 0.29
CA VAL A 42 12.66 -11.21 0.47
C VAL A 42 12.93 -10.61 1.84
N THR A 43 13.80 -11.26 2.62
CA THR A 43 14.15 -10.77 3.96
C THR A 43 15.28 -9.73 3.90
N GLN A 44 15.44 -9.00 5.00
CA GLN A 44 16.51 -8.02 5.17
C GLN A 44 17.90 -8.66 4.97
N ASP A 45 18.17 -9.81 5.62
CA ASP A 45 19.44 -10.54 5.45
C ASP A 45 19.68 -10.97 4.00
N GLN A 46 18.64 -11.46 3.31
CA GLN A 46 18.74 -11.84 1.91
C GLN A 46 19.04 -10.63 1.03
N TYR A 47 18.38 -9.50 1.30
CA TYR A 47 18.61 -8.29 0.53
C TYR A 47 20.03 -7.76 0.72
N GLU A 48 20.49 -7.69 1.96
CA GLU A 48 21.84 -7.23 2.29
C GLU A 48 22.93 -8.14 1.71
N ALA A 49 22.72 -9.47 1.75
CA ALA A 49 23.67 -10.44 1.18
C ALA A 49 23.91 -10.23 -0.32
N VAL A 50 22.91 -9.76 -1.08
CA VAL A 50 23.01 -9.54 -2.53
C VAL A 50 23.44 -8.12 -2.88
N THR A 51 22.99 -7.12 -2.11
CA THR A 51 23.18 -5.70 -2.45
C THR A 51 24.31 -5.04 -1.66
N GLY A 52 24.68 -5.59 -0.51
CA GLY A 52 25.64 -5.04 0.44
C GLY A 52 25.06 -3.95 1.36
N THR A 53 23.74 -3.70 1.32
CA THR A 53 23.06 -2.67 2.13
C THR A 53 21.69 -3.15 2.58
N ASN A 54 21.23 -2.66 3.74
CA ASN A 54 19.86 -2.85 4.21
C ASN A 54 19.14 -1.48 4.24
N PRO A 55 18.14 -1.24 3.36
CA PRO A 55 17.43 0.04 3.28
C PRO A 55 16.30 0.18 4.29
N THR A 56 16.00 -0.86 5.06
CA THR A 56 14.85 -0.91 5.97
C THR A 56 14.90 0.20 7.01
N ASP A 57 13.80 0.94 7.15
CA ASP A 57 13.64 2.02 8.12
C ASP A 57 13.23 1.52 9.52
N HIS A 58 12.92 0.24 9.67
CA HIS A 58 12.59 -0.40 10.93
C HIS A 58 13.81 -1.01 11.62
N GLU A 59 13.61 -1.55 12.82
CA GLU A 59 14.62 -2.36 13.50
C GLU A 59 15.14 -3.45 12.57
N GLN A 60 16.46 -3.62 12.55
CA GLN A 60 17.09 -4.65 11.72
C GLN A 60 16.84 -6.03 12.34
N ILE A 61 15.80 -6.68 11.87
CA ILE A 61 15.43 -8.06 12.18
C ILE A 61 15.68 -8.86 10.91
N GLY A 62 16.80 -9.57 10.83
CA GLY A 62 17.33 -10.16 9.59
C GLY A 62 16.34 -11.05 8.82
N ASP A 63 15.44 -11.75 9.53
CA ASP A 63 14.39 -12.58 8.97
C ASP A 63 13.03 -11.85 8.75
N ALA A 64 12.94 -10.55 9.06
CA ALA A 64 11.80 -9.74 8.64
C ALA A 64 11.90 -9.38 7.15
N PRO A 65 10.78 -9.08 6.47
CA PRO A 65 10.81 -8.58 5.10
C PRO A 65 11.69 -7.35 4.98
N VAL A 66 12.44 -7.23 3.88
CA VAL A 66 13.01 -5.94 3.50
C VAL A 66 11.88 -5.01 3.10
N ASP A 67 11.90 -3.79 3.62
CA ASP A 67 11.00 -2.70 3.28
C ASP A 67 11.78 -1.44 2.84
N SER A 68 11.08 -0.34 2.60
CA SER A 68 11.68 0.92 2.13
C SER A 68 12.47 0.76 0.81
N VAL A 69 12.07 -0.21 0.00
CA VAL A 69 12.62 -0.53 -1.31
C VAL A 69 11.68 0.00 -2.39
N ASP A 70 12.20 0.81 -3.31
CA ASP A 70 11.48 1.21 -4.49
C ASP A 70 11.46 0.08 -5.56
N TRP A 71 10.61 0.23 -6.57
CA TRP A 71 10.44 -0.77 -7.63
C TRP A 71 11.74 -1.02 -8.43
N ASN A 72 12.54 0.02 -8.64
CA ASN A 72 13.80 -0.09 -9.39
C ASN A 72 14.84 -0.87 -8.58
N TRP A 73 14.92 -0.66 -7.27
CA TRP A 73 15.81 -1.40 -6.38
C TRP A 73 15.42 -2.86 -6.26
N ALA A 74 14.12 -3.16 -6.21
CA ALA A 74 13.64 -4.54 -6.22
C ALA A 74 14.04 -5.27 -7.52
N ASN A 75 13.90 -4.62 -8.68
CA ASN A 75 14.36 -5.18 -9.95
C ASN A 75 15.90 -5.29 -10.05
N GLU A 76 16.63 -4.32 -9.49
CA GLU A 76 18.10 -4.40 -9.43
C GLU A 76 18.57 -5.58 -8.58
N TYR A 77 17.92 -5.83 -7.45
CA TYR A 77 18.14 -7.02 -6.65
C TYR A 77 17.94 -8.30 -7.47
N CYS A 78 16.82 -8.41 -8.19
CA CYS A 78 16.53 -9.57 -9.05
C CYS A 78 17.62 -9.79 -10.10
N ARG A 79 18.08 -8.72 -10.77
CA ARG A 79 19.15 -8.79 -11.77
C ARG A 79 20.50 -9.21 -11.17
N LYS A 80 20.85 -8.66 -10.00
CA LYS A 80 22.09 -9.04 -9.29
C LYS A 80 22.07 -10.50 -8.88
N LEU A 81 20.96 -10.97 -8.27
CA LEU A 81 20.82 -12.37 -7.85
C LEU A 81 20.85 -13.32 -9.05
N THR A 82 20.17 -12.95 -10.17
CA THR A 82 20.24 -13.73 -11.42
C THR A 82 21.68 -13.94 -11.87
N LYS A 83 22.48 -12.88 -11.86
CA LYS A 83 23.88 -12.95 -12.25
C LYS A 83 24.69 -13.84 -11.30
N LEU A 84 24.55 -13.63 -10.00
CA LEU A 84 25.26 -14.40 -8.98
C LEU A 84 24.97 -15.90 -9.06
N ASP A 85 23.69 -16.27 -9.17
CA ASP A 85 23.25 -17.66 -9.18
C ASP A 85 23.56 -18.36 -10.52
N ARG A 86 23.59 -17.64 -11.64
CA ARG A 86 24.12 -18.19 -12.92
C ARG A 86 25.61 -18.46 -12.83
N GLU A 87 26.40 -17.50 -12.31
CA GLU A 87 27.87 -17.67 -12.12
C GLU A 87 28.19 -18.82 -11.15
N ALA A 88 27.33 -19.06 -10.16
CA ALA A 88 27.42 -20.16 -9.22
C ALA A 88 26.87 -21.50 -9.76
N GLY A 89 26.26 -21.52 -10.94
CA GLY A 89 25.62 -22.71 -11.53
C GLY A 89 24.36 -23.18 -10.81
N VAL A 90 23.74 -22.30 -10.01
CA VAL A 90 22.50 -22.56 -9.28
C VAL A 90 21.27 -22.29 -10.16
N LEU A 91 21.32 -21.22 -10.96
CA LEU A 91 20.24 -20.86 -11.88
C LEU A 91 20.64 -21.20 -13.32
N PRO A 92 19.79 -21.91 -14.10
CA PRO A 92 20.05 -22.18 -15.51
C PRO A 92 20.20 -20.89 -16.33
N ASP A 93 21.03 -20.89 -17.38
CA ASP A 93 21.32 -19.71 -18.22
C ASP A 93 20.06 -19.10 -18.85
N ASN A 94 19.07 -19.93 -19.15
CA ASN A 94 17.79 -19.52 -19.73
C ASN A 94 16.72 -19.21 -18.68
N TRP A 95 17.09 -19.05 -17.40
CA TRP A 95 16.20 -18.66 -16.31
C TRP A 95 16.66 -17.33 -15.71
N GLU A 96 15.71 -16.59 -15.14
CA GLU A 96 15.98 -15.34 -14.45
C GLU A 96 15.12 -15.18 -13.19
N TYR A 97 15.61 -14.37 -12.26
CA TYR A 97 14.79 -13.84 -11.19
C TYR A 97 14.20 -12.51 -11.62
N ARG A 98 12.93 -12.31 -11.30
CA ARG A 98 12.20 -11.06 -11.50
C ARG A 98 11.11 -10.87 -10.44
N LEU A 99 10.48 -9.72 -10.43
CA LEU A 99 9.23 -9.54 -9.71
C LEU A 99 8.11 -10.36 -10.39
N PRO A 100 7.13 -10.86 -9.63
CA PRO A 100 5.96 -11.50 -10.23
C PRO A 100 5.10 -10.47 -10.98
N THR A 101 4.36 -10.92 -11.98
CA THR A 101 3.18 -10.18 -12.44
C THR A 101 2.08 -10.27 -11.39
N GLU A 102 1.11 -9.35 -11.43
CA GLU A 102 -0.05 -9.41 -10.53
C GLU A 102 -0.82 -10.73 -10.64
N ALA A 103 -0.94 -11.24 -11.86
CA ALA A 103 -1.63 -12.50 -12.11
C ALA A 103 -0.88 -13.69 -11.49
N GLU A 104 0.43 -13.76 -11.63
CA GLU A 104 1.26 -14.80 -11.02
C GLU A 104 1.20 -14.72 -9.48
N TRP A 105 1.25 -13.50 -8.95
CA TRP A 105 1.14 -13.26 -7.53
C TRP A 105 -0.22 -13.73 -6.98
N GLU A 106 -1.33 -13.31 -7.61
CA GLU A 106 -2.68 -13.65 -7.13
C GLU A 106 -2.99 -15.14 -7.28
N TYR A 107 -2.54 -15.78 -8.36
CA TYR A 107 -2.67 -17.21 -8.56
C TYR A 107 -2.01 -17.99 -7.44
N ALA A 108 -0.78 -17.64 -7.09
CA ALA A 108 -0.06 -18.25 -5.98
C ALA A 108 -0.70 -17.92 -4.61
N CYS A 109 -1.21 -16.70 -4.42
CA CYS A 109 -1.90 -16.29 -3.21
C CYS A 109 -3.17 -17.10 -2.97
N ARG A 110 -3.99 -17.29 -4.01
CA ARG A 110 -5.22 -18.08 -3.95
C ARG A 110 -4.96 -19.57 -3.75
N ALA A 111 -3.89 -20.11 -4.28
CA ALA A 111 -3.54 -21.51 -4.15
C ALA A 111 -4.72 -22.47 -4.39
N GLY A 112 -5.52 -22.20 -5.43
CA GLY A 112 -6.70 -22.94 -5.83
C GLY A 112 -8.01 -22.52 -5.12
N SER A 113 -7.98 -21.55 -4.21
CA SER A 113 -9.18 -21.05 -3.52
C SER A 113 -9.81 -19.88 -4.29
N SER A 114 -11.14 -19.79 -4.26
CA SER A 114 -11.92 -18.63 -4.70
C SER A 114 -12.18 -17.62 -3.56
N GLU A 115 -11.87 -17.99 -2.32
CA GLU A 115 -12.13 -17.17 -1.14
C GLU A 115 -11.22 -15.93 -1.10
N PRO A 116 -11.66 -14.85 -0.44
CA PRO A 116 -10.84 -13.65 -0.25
C PRO A 116 -9.52 -13.92 0.48
N ARG A 117 -9.52 -14.93 1.37
CA ARG A 117 -8.39 -15.33 2.24
C ARG A 117 -8.40 -16.83 2.44
N HIS A 118 -7.25 -17.38 2.73
CA HIS A 118 -7.10 -18.81 3.07
C HIS A 118 -7.36 -19.13 4.56
N GLY A 119 -7.85 -18.17 5.35
CA GLY A 119 -8.17 -18.32 6.76
C GLY A 119 -8.67 -17.05 7.40
N GLN A 120 -8.80 -17.05 8.74
CA GLN A 120 -9.17 -15.85 9.47
C GLN A 120 -8.01 -14.83 9.43
N PRO A 121 -8.29 -13.51 9.31
CA PRO A 121 -7.24 -12.50 9.16
C PRO A 121 -6.13 -12.58 10.22
N GLN A 122 -6.48 -12.78 11.49
CA GLN A 122 -5.53 -12.87 12.60
C GLN A 122 -4.57 -14.06 12.50
N ASP A 123 -4.96 -15.12 11.77
CA ASP A 123 -4.18 -16.35 11.67
C ASP A 123 -3.27 -16.37 10.44
N VAL A 124 -3.64 -15.60 9.38
CA VAL A 124 -3.00 -15.65 8.07
C VAL A 124 -2.29 -14.38 7.67
N ALA A 125 -2.48 -13.28 8.41
CA ALA A 125 -1.94 -11.97 8.07
C ALA A 125 -1.42 -11.20 9.28
N TRP A 126 -0.31 -10.48 9.10
CA TRP A 126 0.08 -9.37 9.97
C TRP A 126 -0.57 -8.09 9.43
N HIS A 127 -1.47 -7.49 10.20
CA HIS A 127 -2.24 -6.31 9.85
C HIS A 127 -2.30 -5.34 11.03
N HIS A 128 -2.85 -4.15 10.84
CA HIS A 128 -2.85 -3.05 11.81
C HIS A 128 -3.23 -3.48 13.25
N ASP A 129 -4.20 -4.37 13.41
CA ASP A 129 -4.74 -4.71 14.74
C ASP A 129 -3.90 -5.76 15.47
N ASN A 130 -2.91 -6.38 14.84
CA ASN A 130 -2.12 -7.46 15.42
C ASN A 130 -0.61 -7.39 15.17
N ALA A 131 -0.12 -6.33 14.49
CA ALA A 131 1.27 -6.23 14.06
C ALA A 131 2.10 -5.19 14.84
N ASP A 132 1.55 -4.52 15.85
CA ASP A 132 2.24 -3.52 16.66
C ASP A 132 2.97 -2.45 15.83
N GLU A 133 2.34 -2.02 14.72
CA GLU A 133 2.82 -1.00 13.78
C GLU A 133 4.18 -1.31 13.12
N LYS A 134 4.60 -2.58 13.03
CA LYS A 134 5.88 -2.99 12.44
C LYS A 134 5.78 -4.28 11.62
N PRO A 135 6.73 -4.53 10.69
CA PRO A 135 6.84 -5.82 10.04
C PRO A 135 7.35 -6.89 11.02
N HIS A 136 6.99 -8.13 10.76
CA HIS A 136 7.39 -9.29 11.55
C HIS A 136 8.23 -10.24 10.73
N ALA A 137 9.02 -11.09 11.41
CA ALA A 137 9.76 -12.17 10.80
C ALA A 137 8.85 -13.01 9.88
N VAL A 138 9.36 -13.36 8.70
CA VAL A 138 8.56 -14.09 7.72
C VAL A 138 8.19 -15.49 8.21
N GLY A 139 7.05 -15.99 7.76
CA GLY A 139 6.63 -17.37 8.02
C GLY A 139 5.99 -17.62 9.38
N GLN A 140 5.66 -16.59 10.15
CA GLN A 140 5.04 -16.76 11.47
C GLN A 140 3.52 -16.97 11.39
N LYS A 141 2.87 -16.53 10.32
CA LYS A 141 1.45 -16.76 10.07
C LYS A 141 1.23 -18.04 9.28
N THR A 142 0.02 -18.59 9.38
CA THR A 142 -0.38 -19.82 8.67
C THR A 142 -0.20 -19.65 7.15
N PRO A 143 0.52 -20.56 6.48
CA PRO A 143 0.69 -20.49 5.03
C PRO A 143 -0.61 -20.85 4.30
N ASN A 144 -0.69 -20.44 3.04
CA ASN A 144 -1.77 -20.88 2.17
C ASN A 144 -1.63 -22.39 1.79
N PRO A 145 -2.63 -23.01 1.12
CA PRO A 145 -2.58 -24.42 0.76
C PRO A 145 -1.37 -24.88 -0.06
N TRP A 146 -0.70 -23.97 -0.77
CA TRP A 146 0.53 -24.27 -1.52
C TRP A 146 1.81 -24.03 -0.72
N GLY A 147 1.71 -23.58 0.54
CA GLY A 147 2.81 -23.37 1.46
C GLY A 147 3.46 -21.98 1.38
N PHE A 148 2.84 -21.01 0.73
CA PHE A 148 3.29 -19.61 0.71
C PHE A 148 2.89 -18.91 2.00
N HIS A 149 3.87 -18.23 2.61
CA HIS A 149 3.66 -17.38 3.78
C HIS A 149 3.60 -15.91 3.39
N ASP A 150 2.94 -15.12 4.24
CA ASP A 150 2.88 -13.67 4.17
C ASP A 150 2.40 -13.14 2.81
N MET A 151 1.55 -13.93 2.11
CA MET A 151 0.86 -13.45 0.92
C MET A 151 -0.18 -12.37 1.27
N LEU A 152 -0.61 -12.32 2.52
CA LEU A 152 -1.56 -11.38 3.06
C LEU A 152 -0.94 -10.66 4.26
N GLY A 153 -0.90 -9.32 4.21
CA GLY A 153 -0.32 -8.50 5.27
C GLY A 153 1.21 -8.51 5.29
N ASN A 154 1.80 -8.23 6.42
CA ASN A 154 3.22 -7.99 6.66
C ASN A 154 3.73 -6.78 5.85
N VAL A 155 4.09 -6.94 4.58
CA VAL A 155 4.43 -5.84 3.68
C VAL A 155 3.67 -5.96 2.36
N TRP A 156 3.32 -4.82 1.75
CA TRP A 156 2.93 -4.78 0.34
C TRP A 156 4.06 -5.33 -0.51
N GLU A 157 3.73 -5.98 -1.62
CA GLU A 157 4.71 -6.58 -2.50
C GLU A 157 4.64 -6.00 -3.91
N TRP A 158 5.77 -5.45 -4.40
CA TRP A 158 5.90 -4.95 -5.76
C TRP A 158 5.65 -6.03 -6.79
N CYS A 159 4.87 -5.68 -7.83
CA CYS A 159 4.66 -6.47 -9.03
C CYS A 159 5.23 -5.76 -10.27
N GLN A 160 5.36 -6.51 -11.39
CA GLN A 160 5.87 -5.97 -12.67
C GLN A 160 4.87 -5.04 -13.36
N ASP A 161 3.57 -5.24 -13.11
CA ASP A 161 2.52 -4.59 -13.86
C ASP A 161 2.42 -3.10 -13.52
N TRP A 162 1.97 -2.33 -14.49
CA TRP A 162 1.46 -1.00 -14.25
C TRP A 162 0.07 -1.10 -13.62
N PHE A 163 -0.20 -0.26 -12.64
CA PHE A 163 -1.52 -0.18 -12.03
C PHE A 163 -2.39 0.86 -12.74
N TYR A 164 -1.97 2.11 -12.71
CA TYR A 164 -2.63 3.24 -13.36
C TYR A 164 -1.62 4.38 -13.54
N GLY A 165 -1.71 5.12 -14.66
CA GLY A 165 -0.80 6.22 -14.95
C GLY A 165 0.67 5.78 -14.84
N ASN A 166 1.42 6.41 -13.96
CA ASN A 166 2.84 6.12 -13.72
C ASN A 166 3.08 5.25 -12.48
N CYS A 167 2.03 4.61 -11.92
CA CYS A 167 2.15 3.77 -10.74
C CYS A 167 2.36 2.31 -11.11
N ARG A 168 3.23 1.62 -10.35
CA ARG A 168 3.38 0.17 -10.38
C ARG A 168 2.45 -0.49 -9.37
N SER A 169 2.02 -1.70 -9.70
CA SER A 169 1.15 -2.48 -8.84
C SER A 169 1.87 -3.01 -7.61
N VAL A 170 1.17 -2.97 -6.47
CA VAL A 170 1.55 -3.66 -5.23
C VAL A 170 0.39 -4.52 -4.75
N ARG A 171 0.69 -5.64 -4.08
CA ARG A 171 -0.26 -6.67 -3.69
C ARG A 171 -0.15 -7.04 -2.22
N GLY A 172 -1.23 -7.62 -1.66
CA GLY A 172 -1.25 -8.33 -0.37
C GLY A 172 -1.66 -7.53 0.85
N GLY A 173 -1.58 -6.21 0.84
CA GLY A 173 -1.71 -5.41 2.06
C GLY A 173 -0.45 -5.42 2.91
N SER A 174 -0.47 -4.77 4.07
CA SER A 174 0.68 -4.71 4.96
C SER A 174 0.28 -4.68 6.43
N TYR A 175 1.26 -4.76 7.31
CA TYR A 175 1.11 -4.60 8.76
C TYR A 175 0.43 -3.28 9.14
N PHE A 176 0.46 -2.29 8.27
CA PHE A 176 -0.09 -0.96 8.52
C PHE A 176 -1.55 -0.83 8.08
N ASN A 177 -2.06 -1.75 7.26
CA ASN A 177 -3.42 -1.74 6.76
C ASN A 177 -4.37 -2.53 7.67
N SER A 178 -5.65 -2.16 7.69
CA SER A 178 -6.66 -3.00 8.33
C SER A 178 -6.79 -4.35 7.62
N ALA A 179 -7.30 -5.36 8.33
CA ALA A 179 -7.51 -6.71 7.79
C ALA A 179 -8.33 -6.75 6.49
N ARG A 180 -9.14 -5.71 6.22
CA ARG A 180 -9.94 -5.57 4.99
C ARG A 180 -9.07 -5.52 3.72
N PHE A 181 -7.84 -5.01 3.82
CA PHE A 181 -6.89 -4.95 2.71
C PHE A 181 -6.08 -6.24 2.50
N CYS A 182 -6.05 -7.12 3.50
CA CYS A 182 -5.36 -8.39 3.40
C CYS A 182 -6.25 -9.41 2.68
N ARG A 183 -6.43 -9.25 1.36
CA ARG A 183 -7.24 -10.12 0.48
C ARG A 183 -6.46 -10.49 -0.77
N SER A 184 -6.74 -11.67 -1.34
CA SER A 184 -6.07 -12.17 -2.53
C SER A 184 -6.24 -11.23 -3.73
N ALA A 185 -7.42 -10.64 -3.92
CA ALA A 185 -7.72 -9.73 -5.02
C ALA A 185 -7.25 -8.28 -4.77
N GLN A 186 -6.88 -7.95 -3.52
CA GLN A 186 -6.47 -6.59 -3.18
C GLN A 186 -5.24 -6.18 -3.99
N ARG A 187 -5.34 -5.03 -4.64
CA ARG A 187 -4.28 -4.40 -5.42
C ARG A 187 -4.26 -2.91 -5.19
N TRP A 188 -3.10 -2.29 -5.34
CA TRP A 188 -2.91 -0.85 -5.23
C TRP A 188 -1.84 -0.36 -6.18
N GLY A 189 -1.83 0.94 -6.47
CA GLY A 189 -0.81 1.58 -7.28
C GLY A 189 0.12 2.44 -6.45
N TRP A 190 1.41 2.36 -6.73
CA TRP A 190 2.41 3.17 -6.04
C TRP A 190 3.45 3.72 -7.02
N ASP A 191 3.96 4.93 -6.72
CA ASP A 191 5.05 5.51 -7.49
C ASP A 191 6.27 4.56 -7.48
N PRO A 192 6.79 4.15 -8.65
CA PRO A 192 7.93 3.24 -8.73
C PRO A 192 9.22 3.76 -8.07
N ASN A 193 9.31 5.05 -7.78
CA ASN A 193 10.41 5.68 -7.04
C ASN A 193 10.08 5.87 -5.55
N GLY A 194 8.85 5.55 -5.14
CA GLY A 194 8.41 5.67 -3.76
C GLY A 194 9.00 4.59 -2.86
N ARG A 195 9.55 4.98 -1.71
CA ARG A 195 10.13 4.09 -0.71
C ARG A 195 9.23 4.06 0.51
N GLY A 196 8.26 3.17 0.49
CA GLY A 196 7.36 3.01 1.61
C GLY A 196 7.87 1.98 2.62
N ARG A 197 7.93 2.34 3.90
CA ARG A 197 8.32 1.46 5.01
C ARG A 197 7.41 0.24 5.22
N TYR A 198 6.39 0.10 4.42
CA TYR A 198 5.45 -1.03 4.41
C TYR A 198 5.37 -1.71 3.04
N CYS A 199 6.38 -1.48 2.18
CA CYS A 199 6.45 -2.06 0.85
C CYS A 199 7.80 -2.74 0.62
N GLY A 200 7.74 -4.04 0.35
CA GLY A 200 8.85 -4.91 -0.03
C GLY A 200 8.51 -5.65 -1.32
N PHE A 201 9.03 -6.87 -1.49
CA PHE A 201 8.78 -7.68 -2.68
C PHE A 201 9.09 -9.15 -2.43
N ARG A 202 8.62 -10.02 -3.33
CA ARG A 202 9.08 -11.41 -3.41
C ARG A 202 9.63 -11.73 -4.78
N LEU A 203 10.48 -12.77 -4.84
CA LEU A 203 11.09 -13.24 -6.06
C LEU A 203 10.19 -14.19 -6.83
N LEU A 204 10.24 -14.08 -8.14
CA LEU A 204 9.79 -15.12 -9.05
C LEU A 204 10.99 -15.61 -9.89
N ALA A 205 11.09 -16.92 -10.13
CA ALA A 205 12.03 -17.50 -11.08
C ALA A 205 11.30 -18.21 -12.20
N ALA A 206 11.63 -17.88 -13.42
CA ALA A 206 11.05 -18.48 -14.63
C ALA A 206 12.04 -18.47 -15.79
N ALA A 207 11.72 -19.20 -16.86
CA ALA A 207 12.49 -19.15 -18.09
C ALA A 207 12.44 -17.72 -18.69
N THR A 208 13.57 -17.25 -19.20
CA THR A 208 13.70 -15.92 -19.80
C THR A 208 12.72 -15.75 -20.95
N GLY A 209 11.99 -14.63 -20.94
CA GLY A 209 10.95 -14.35 -21.95
C GLY A 209 9.67 -15.17 -21.79
N SER A 210 9.50 -15.89 -20.68
CA SER A 210 8.31 -16.71 -20.42
C SER A 210 7.10 -15.89 -19.98
N PHE A 211 7.25 -14.59 -19.78
CA PHE A 211 6.14 -13.74 -19.43
C PHE A 211 5.71 -12.85 -20.59
N ASP A 212 4.45 -12.93 -20.87
CA ASP A 212 3.75 -11.96 -21.69
C ASP A 212 3.56 -10.71 -20.82
N LEU A 213 4.25 -9.63 -21.17
CA LEU A 213 3.81 -8.30 -20.76
C LEU A 213 2.50 -8.07 -21.50
N SER A 214 1.45 -8.73 -21.05
CA SER A 214 0.11 -8.28 -21.43
C SER A 214 0.07 -6.77 -21.27
N PRO A 215 -0.45 -6.02 -22.24
CA PRO A 215 -0.56 -4.58 -22.10
C PRO A 215 -1.12 -4.26 -20.74
N PRO A 216 -0.80 -3.09 -20.16
CA PRO A 216 -1.32 -2.69 -18.85
C PRO A 216 -2.76 -3.17 -18.79
N ILE A 217 -3.09 -3.89 -17.74
CA ILE A 217 -4.46 -4.34 -17.57
C ILE A 217 -5.27 -3.05 -17.57
N ASP A 218 -5.86 -2.73 -18.73
CA ASP A 218 -6.87 -1.67 -18.86
C ASP A 218 -8.13 -2.10 -18.09
N ASP A 219 -7.94 -2.43 -16.80
CA ASP A 219 -9.03 -2.67 -15.86
C ASP A 219 -9.76 -1.36 -15.52
N PHE A 220 -9.16 -0.26 -15.89
CA PHE A 220 -9.87 1.01 -15.94
C PHE A 220 -10.63 1.03 -17.26
N PRO A 221 -11.96 1.13 -17.26
CA PRO A 221 -12.73 1.23 -18.49
C PRO A 221 -12.16 2.36 -19.32
N THR A 222 -11.67 2.04 -20.53
CA THR A 222 -11.35 3.01 -21.59
C THR A 222 -12.61 3.68 -22.14
N GLN A 223 -13.79 3.22 -21.73
CA GLN A 223 -14.98 4.04 -21.81
C GLN A 223 -14.81 5.18 -20.80
N GLU A 224 -14.92 6.38 -21.31
CA GLU A 224 -14.94 7.65 -20.59
C GLU A 224 -15.69 7.48 -19.26
N ARG A 225 -14.94 7.05 -18.19
CA ARG A 225 -15.53 7.18 -16.86
C ARG A 225 -15.78 8.66 -16.64
N PRO A 226 -16.91 9.05 -16.07
CA PRO A 226 -17.09 10.43 -15.72
C PRO A 226 -15.87 10.83 -14.84
N PRO A 227 -15.31 12.02 -15.08
CA PRO A 227 -14.17 12.49 -14.31
C PRO A 227 -14.51 12.44 -12.82
N SER A 228 -13.56 12.03 -12.02
CA SER A 228 -13.66 11.97 -10.55
C SER A 228 -13.07 13.21 -9.92
N ILE A 229 -13.35 13.39 -8.64
CA ILE A 229 -12.73 14.45 -7.83
C ILE A 229 -11.20 14.32 -7.79
N TYR A 230 -10.66 13.08 -7.85
CA TYR A 230 -9.22 12.83 -7.87
C TYR A 230 -8.57 13.25 -9.17
N ASP A 231 -9.24 13.07 -10.33
CA ASP A 231 -8.74 13.59 -11.61
C ASP A 231 -8.59 15.11 -11.56
N ALA A 232 -9.54 15.78 -10.93
CA ALA A 232 -9.48 17.22 -10.73
C ALA A 232 -8.33 17.62 -9.79
N ILE A 233 -8.14 16.90 -8.69
CA ILE A 233 -7.05 17.12 -7.73
C ILE A 233 -5.69 16.90 -8.42
N ASP A 234 -5.54 15.83 -9.19
CA ASP A 234 -4.29 15.48 -9.86
C ASP A 234 -3.92 16.44 -11.00
N THR A 235 -4.92 16.94 -11.71
CA THR A 235 -4.72 17.93 -12.78
C THR A 235 -4.76 19.37 -12.27
N ASN A 236 -5.02 19.58 -10.98
CA ASN A 236 -5.22 20.89 -10.34
C ASN A 236 -6.32 21.74 -11.01
N ASP A 237 -7.43 21.06 -11.41
CA ASP A 237 -8.55 21.65 -12.13
C ASP A 237 -9.78 21.82 -11.22
N PHE A 238 -9.94 22.99 -10.61
CA PHE A 238 -11.05 23.31 -9.72
C PHE A 238 -12.40 23.39 -10.46
N ASP A 239 -12.40 23.77 -11.76
CA ASP A 239 -13.64 23.79 -12.57
C ASP A 239 -14.12 22.36 -12.84
N LEU A 240 -13.18 21.44 -13.08
CA LEU A 240 -13.50 20.01 -13.20
C LEU A 240 -14.08 19.48 -11.89
N ALA A 241 -13.46 19.80 -10.75
CA ALA A 241 -13.96 19.41 -9.44
C ALA A 241 -15.40 19.91 -9.21
N LEU A 242 -15.68 21.17 -9.53
CA LEU A 242 -17.01 21.73 -9.39
C LEU A 242 -18.04 21.02 -10.27
N ARG A 243 -17.68 20.66 -11.51
CA ARG A 243 -18.56 19.86 -12.38
C ARG A 243 -18.83 18.47 -11.79
N VAL A 244 -17.80 17.82 -11.25
CA VAL A 244 -17.92 16.49 -10.64
C VAL A 244 -18.89 16.51 -9.46
N ILE A 245 -18.68 17.39 -8.48
CA ILE A 245 -19.55 17.47 -7.28
C ILE A 245 -20.96 18.03 -7.58
N THR A 246 -21.10 18.80 -8.66
CA THR A 246 -22.42 19.24 -9.11
C THR A 246 -23.23 18.08 -9.70
N ALA A 247 -22.57 17.17 -10.43
CA ALA A 247 -23.19 15.98 -10.99
C ALA A 247 -23.46 14.90 -9.93
N ASP A 248 -22.54 14.71 -8.99
CA ASP A 248 -22.65 13.80 -7.86
C ASP A 248 -22.05 14.43 -6.59
N PRO A 249 -22.89 15.01 -5.71
CA PRO A 249 -22.41 15.60 -4.46
C PRO A 249 -21.69 14.62 -3.54
N ALA A 250 -21.94 13.31 -3.63
CA ALA A 250 -21.26 12.31 -2.81
C ALA A 250 -19.80 12.10 -3.23
N ALA A 251 -19.42 12.51 -4.45
CA ALA A 251 -18.06 12.39 -4.96
C ALA A 251 -17.03 13.15 -4.08
N ILE A 252 -17.46 14.17 -3.33
CA ILE A 252 -16.57 14.92 -2.42
C ILE A 252 -16.09 14.08 -1.22
N GLU A 253 -16.79 13.00 -0.90
CA GLU A 253 -16.45 12.10 0.20
C GLU A 253 -15.78 10.82 -0.27
N SER A 254 -15.75 10.56 -1.54
CA SER A 254 -15.37 9.34 -2.23
C SER A 254 -15.63 8.04 -1.45
N VAL A 255 -16.09 7.04 -2.13
CA VAL A 255 -16.49 5.78 -1.47
C VAL A 255 -15.72 4.55 -1.96
N ASP A 256 -14.88 4.67 -2.97
CA ASP A 256 -14.34 3.50 -3.67
C ASP A 256 -12.86 3.18 -3.37
N GLY A 257 -12.47 3.29 -2.07
CA GLY A 257 -11.21 2.71 -1.59
C GLY A 257 -9.96 3.50 -1.84
N ILE A 258 -10.09 4.69 -2.28
CA ILE A 258 -9.08 5.74 -2.23
C ILE A 258 -9.28 6.48 -0.89
N PRO A 259 -8.23 6.96 -0.21
CA PRO A 259 -8.42 7.82 0.97
C PRO A 259 -9.41 8.92 0.61
N PRO A 260 -10.35 9.30 1.50
CA PRO A 260 -11.26 10.40 1.21
C PRO A 260 -10.50 11.61 0.65
N PRO A 261 -11.04 12.39 -0.30
CA PRO A 261 -10.31 13.47 -0.96
C PRO A 261 -9.62 14.43 -0.01
N LEU A 262 -10.21 14.68 1.16
CA LEU A 262 -9.63 15.50 2.21
C LEU A 262 -8.33 14.89 2.78
N HIS A 263 -8.27 13.57 2.94
CA HIS A 263 -7.07 12.86 3.37
C HIS A 263 -6.01 12.82 2.26
N ASP A 264 -6.44 12.63 1.00
CA ASP A 264 -5.54 12.64 -0.14
C ASP A 264 -4.80 13.97 -0.28
N CYS A 265 -5.51 15.09 -0.09
CA CYS A 265 -4.91 16.41 -0.06
C CYS A 265 -3.88 16.59 1.06
N ILE A 266 -4.08 15.94 2.22
CA ILE A 266 -3.11 15.93 3.32
C ILE A 266 -1.92 15.05 2.93
N TYR A 267 -2.14 13.87 2.33
CA TYR A 267 -1.06 13.00 1.88
C TYR A 267 -0.19 13.63 0.81
N GLY A 268 -0.78 14.38 -0.11
CA GLY A 268 -0.09 15.11 -1.18
C GLY A 268 0.43 16.49 -0.81
N ASP A 269 0.22 16.97 0.45
CA ASP A 269 0.53 18.34 0.90
C ASP A 269 -0.08 19.43 -0.01
N ARG A 270 -1.38 19.31 -0.29
CA ARG A 270 -2.15 20.19 -1.18
C ARG A 270 -3.11 21.10 -0.38
N PRO A 271 -2.60 22.13 0.30
CA PRO A 271 -3.40 22.93 1.24
C PRO A 271 -4.51 23.75 0.56
N GLU A 272 -4.37 24.15 -0.68
CA GLU A 272 -5.38 24.87 -1.47
C GLU A 272 -6.58 23.96 -1.75
N TRP A 273 -6.34 22.68 -2.05
CA TRP A 273 -7.38 21.67 -2.23
C TRP A 273 -8.05 21.30 -0.92
N LEU A 274 -7.29 21.25 0.18
CA LEU A 274 -7.85 21.06 1.52
C LEU A 274 -8.90 22.15 1.84
N GLU A 275 -8.56 23.41 1.61
CA GLU A 275 -9.45 24.54 1.84
C GLU A 275 -10.66 24.47 0.90
N TRP A 276 -10.43 24.22 -0.39
CA TRP A 276 -11.50 24.12 -1.39
C TRP A 276 -12.51 23.00 -1.06
N LEU A 277 -12.06 21.82 -0.69
CA LEU A 277 -12.93 20.71 -0.32
C LEU A 277 -13.78 21.04 0.91
N LEU A 278 -13.20 21.67 1.92
CA LEU A 278 -13.93 22.11 3.11
C LEU A 278 -14.96 23.21 2.78
N ASP A 279 -14.66 24.12 1.86
CA ASP A 279 -15.59 25.15 1.39
C ASP A 279 -16.79 24.56 0.62
N HIS A 280 -16.61 23.39 0.02
CA HIS A 280 -17.65 22.69 -0.73
C HIS A 280 -18.33 21.55 0.05
N GLY A 281 -18.10 21.49 1.37
CA GLY A 281 -18.88 20.66 2.29
C GLY A 281 -18.28 19.27 2.58
N ALA A 282 -16.99 19.04 2.31
CA ALA A 282 -16.34 17.83 2.75
C ALA A 282 -16.42 17.66 4.28
N ASP A 283 -16.73 16.45 4.74
CA ASP A 283 -16.81 16.14 6.17
C ASP A 283 -15.44 16.19 6.83
N ILE A 284 -15.22 17.20 7.65
CA ILE A 284 -13.97 17.46 8.35
C ILE A 284 -13.57 16.36 9.34
N GLU A 285 -14.55 15.55 9.78
CA GLU A 285 -14.33 14.40 10.69
C GLU A 285 -14.41 13.06 9.95
N ARG A 286 -14.51 13.07 8.61
CA ARG A 286 -14.55 11.83 7.82
C ARG A 286 -13.40 10.92 8.20
N LEU A 287 -13.71 9.72 8.66
CA LEU A 287 -12.68 8.74 8.97
C LEU A 287 -12.12 8.15 7.67
N ASN A 288 -10.80 8.12 7.58
CA ASN A 288 -10.13 7.25 6.62
C ASN A 288 -10.48 5.79 6.98
N GLN A 289 -11.08 5.07 6.03
CA GLN A 289 -11.52 3.70 6.24
C GLN A 289 -10.35 2.74 6.52
N ASP A 290 -9.13 3.12 6.12
CA ASP A 290 -7.95 2.27 6.19
C ASP A 290 -7.35 2.25 7.60
N TYR A 291 -7.40 3.41 8.28
CA TYR A 291 -6.73 3.62 9.57
C TYR A 291 -7.64 4.16 10.66
N GLY A 292 -8.92 4.37 10.38
CA GLY A 292 -9.86 5.00 11.31
C GLY A 292 -9.38 6.38 11.79
N SER A 293 -8.62 7.10 10.95
CA SER A 293 -8.03 8.38 11.29
C SER A 293 -8.82 9.53 10.72
N THR A 294 -9.02 10.60 11.50
CA THR A 294 -9.57 11.86 10.99
C THR A 294 -8.53 12.62 10.17
N PRO A 295 -8.94 13.57 9.29
CA PRO A 295 -8.01 14.43 8.56
C PRO A 295 -7.01 15.13 9.48
N LEU A 296 -7.47 15.66 10.62
CA LEU A 296 -6.60 16.34 11.57
C LEU A 296 -5.55 15.40 12.19
N ARG A 297 -5.93 14.16 12.54
CA ARG A 297 -4.97 13.16 13.03
C ARG A 297 -3.93 12.82 11.96
N CYS A 298 -4.33 12.70 10.69
CA CYS A 298 -3.40 12.49 9.58
C CYS A 298 -2.42 13.65 9.39
N ALA A 299 -2.91 14.89 9.48
CA ALA A 299 -2.09 16.09 9.41
C ALA A 299 -1.06 16.17 10.55
N VAL A 300 -1.42 15.72 11.76
CA VAL A 300 -0.50 15.61 12.92
C VAL A 300 0.58 14.56 12.66
N ILE A 301 0.21 13.37 12.21
CA ILE A 301 1.16 12.30 11.88
C ILE A 301 2.18 12.78 10.84
N ARG A 302 1.71 13.56 9.86
CA ARG A 302 2.57 14.14 8.80
C ARG A 302 3.21 15.47 9.17
N ARG A 303 2.94 16.01 10.35
CA ARG A 303 3.48 17.28 10.87
C ARG A 303 3.23 18.49 9.96
N GLN A 304 2.10 18.48 9.24
CA GLN A 304 1.71 19.52 8.31
C GLN A 304 1.02 20.68 9.05
N LYS A 305 1.80 21.61 9.59
CA LYS A 305 1.32 22.73 10.42
C LYS A 305 0.25 23.58 9.73
N ARG A 306 0.33 23.76 8.39
CA ARG A 306 -0.68 24.53 7.63
C ARG A 306 -2.01 23.78 7.64
N ALA A 307 -2.03 22.50 7.30
CA ALA A 307 -3.24 21.68 7.34
C ALA A 307 -3.85 21.62 8.75
N ILE A 308 -3.01 21.46 9.80
CA ILE A 308 -3.47 21.48 11.21
C ILE A 308 -4.18 22.80 11.52
N ARG A 309 -3.58 23.95 11.16
CA ARG A 309 -4.21 25.26 11.40
C ARG A 309 -5.53 25.40 10.67
N THR A 310 -5.60 25.00 9.41
CA THR A 310 -6.82 25.06 8.61
C THR A 310 -7.92 24.19 9.25
N LEU A 311 -7.62 22.92 9.55
CA LEU A 311 -8.61 21.99 10.09
C LEU A 311 -9.13 22.43 11.47
N VAL A 312 -8.24 22.84 12.40
CA VAL A 312 -8.68 23.32 13.72
C VAL A 312 -9.50 24.60 13.62
N LYS A 313 -9.10 25.57 12.79
CA LYS A 313 -9.89 26.80 12.56
C LYS A 313 -11.26 26.53 11.96
N ARG A 314 -11.40 25.45 11.20
CA ARG A 314 -12.65 25.00 10.59
C ARG A 314 -13.49 24.13 11.53
N GLY A 315 -13.03 23.87 12.76
CA GLY A 315 -13.78 23.19 13.81
C GLY A 315 -13.53 21.68 13.94
N ALA A 316 -12.43 21.17 13.40
CA ALA A 316 -12.04 19.76 13.61
C ALA A 316 -11.80 19.45 15.09
N ASP A 317 -12.26 18.28 15.57
CA ASP A 317 -12.02 17.82 16.93
C ASP A 317 -10.54 17.48 17.15
N ALA A 318 -9.89 18.30 17.97
CA ALA A 318 -8.47 18.16 18.27
C ALA A 318 -8.14 17.05 19.28
N THR A 319 -9.15 16.42 19.92
CA THR A 319 -8.93 15.48 21.03
C THR A 319 -8.04 14.30 20.65
N ARG A 320 -8.38 13.58 19.58
CA ARG A 320 -7.60 12.43 19.09
C ARG A 320 -6.27 12.83 18.48
N ALA A 321 -6.22 14.01 17.87
CA ALA A 321 -5.01 14.55 17.29
C ALA A 321 -4.01 14.96 18.39
N MET A 322 -4.48 15.54 19.50
CA MET A 322 -3.68 15.89 20.67
C MET A 322 -3.10 14.64 21.34
N ASP A 323 -3.92 13.60 21.53
CA ASP A 323 -3.44 12.30 22.06
C ASP A 323 -2.31 11.75 21.20
N ARG A 324 -2.48 11.72 19.89
CA ARG A 324 -1.43 11.26 18.96
C ARG A 324 -0.15 12.09 19.06
N ALA A 325 -0.28 13.43 19.14
CA ALA A 325 0.87 14.32 19.24
C ALA A 325 1.63 14.14 20.56
N GLN A 326 0.89 13.96 21.69
CA GLN A 326 1.47 13.73 23.01
C GLN A 326 2.20 12.39 23.09
N ARG A 327 1.64 11.33 22.52
CA ARG A 327 2.27 10.01 22.44
C ARG A 327 3.55 10.06 21.59
N GLY A 328 3.53 10.78 20.45
CA GLY A 328 4.74 11.02 19.66
C GLY A 328 5.81 11.78 20.44
N LEU A 329 5.43 12.81 21.23
CA LEU A 329 6.34 13.54 22.09
C LEU A 329 6.89 12.67 23.24
N ALA A 330 6.09 11.76 23.80
CA ALA A 330 6.52 10.82 24.84
C ALA A 330 7.50 9.76 24.31
N GLY A 331 7.51 9.52 22.99
CA GLY A 331 8.36 8.52 22.38
C GLY A 331 7.68 7.15 22.21
N ASP A 332 6.34 7.09 22.29
CA ASP A 332 5.57 5.84 22.13
C ASP A 332 5.75 5.20 20.74
N PHE A 333 6.47 5.86 19.85
CA PHE A 333 6.77 5.43 18.49
C PHE A 333 8.28 5.46 18.25
N GLU A 334 9.07 4.95 19.19
CA GLU A 334 10.54 5.01 19.17
C GLU A 334 11.17 4.36 17.94
N ASP A 335 10.45 3.47 17.28
CA ASP A 335 10.86 2.81 16.04
C ASP A 335 10.54 3.61 14.77
N ASP A 336 9.94 4.79 14.83
CA ASP A 336 9.79 5.68 13.67
C ASP A 336 11.01 6.59 13.53
N PRO A 337 11.94 6.36 12.58
CA PRO A 337 13.13 7.20 12.38
C PRO A 337 12.78 8.65 12.01
N ARG A 338 11.51 8.91 11.65
CA ARG A 338 10.96 10.28 11.50
C ARG A 338 10.50 10.84 12.83
N LEU A 339 10.76 10.14 13.94
CA LEU A 339 10.40 10.57 15.28
C LEU A 339 11.26 11.74 15.70
N ASP A 340 10.87 12.86 15.21
CA ASP A 340 11.34 14.17 15.63
C ASP A 340 10.49 14.60 16.84
N ARG A 341 10.95 14.25 18.05
CA ARG A 341 10.31 14.67 19.32
C ARG A 341 10.14 16.19 19.36
N GLU A 342 11.05 16.94 18.76
CA GLU A 342 10.95 18.39 18.64
C GLU A 342 9.79 18.79 17.74
N GLY A 343 9.62 18.13 16.60
CA GLY A 343 8.48 18.34 15.72
C GLY A 343 7.15 18.03 16.39
N TYR A 344 7.06 16.97 17.20
CA TYR A 344 5.85 16.71 18.00
C TYR A 344 5.64 17.72 19.12
N ARG A 345 6.70 18.25 19.74
CA ARG A 345 6.59 19.35 20.72
C ARG A 345 5.95 20.58 20.08
N GLU A 346 6.44 20.99 18.92
CA GLU A 346 5.88 22.10 18.16
C GLU A 346 4.42 21.88 17.78
N ILE A 347 4.01 20.63 17.44
CA ILE A 347 2.61 20.30 17.13
C ILE A 347 1.73 20.37 18.39
N VAL A 348 2.21 19.88 19.54
CA VAL A 348 1.47 19.97 20.81
C VAL A 348 1.27 21.43 21.20
N GLU A 349 2.29 22.28 21.07
CA GLU A 349 2.20 23.72 21.33
C GLU A 349 1.19 24.37 20.36
N LEU A 350 1.30 24.09 19.07
CA LEU A 350 0.37 24.59 18.05
C LEU A 350 -1.08 24.21 18.35
N LEU A 351 -1.36 22.95 18.70
CA LEU A 351 -2.72 22.51 19.01
C LEU A 351 -3.27 23.20 20.28
N ARG A 352 -2.42 23.41 21.29
CA ARG A 352 -2.80 24.17 22.51
C ARG A 352 -3.13 25.62 22.20
N GLU A 353 -2.31 26.29 21.40
CA GLU A 353 -2.56 27.67 20.99
C GLU A 353 -3.89 27.80 20.25
N LEU A 354 -4.19 26.87 19.33
CA LEU A 354 -5.40 26.88 18.55
C LEU A 354 -6.65 26.55 19.39
N ASP A 355 -6.56 25.63 20.37
CA ASP A 355 -7.70 25.29 21.26
C ASP A 355 -8.05 26.46 22.20
N ILE A 356 -7.06 27.20 22.69
CA ILE A 356 -7.30 28.41 23.50
C ILE A 356 -7.96 29.51 22.69
N GLY A 357 -7.59 29.67 21.40
CA GLY A 357 -8.17 30.65 20.50
C GLY A 357 -9.60 30.34 20.05
N SER A 358 -10.01 29.08 20.10
CA SER A 358 -11.38 28.65 19.73
C SER A 358 -12.42 28.77 20.85
N ARG A 359 -11.95 28.99 22.11
CA ARG A 359 -12.81 29.14 23.30
C ARG A 359 -13.02 30.61 23.70
N GLN A 360 -12.48 31.58 22.95
CA GLN A 360 -12.73 33.00 23.06
C GLN A 360 -13.62 33.52 21.92
#